data_cdd0559422f46b483067136ea8a7bdd5
#
_entry.id   cdd0559422f46b483067136ea8a7bdd5
#
_cell.length_a   1.000
_cell.length_b   1.000
_cell.length_c   1.000
_cell.angle_alpha   90.00
_cell.angle_beta   90.00
_cell.angle_gamma   90.00
#
_symmetry.space_group_name_H-M   'P 1'
#
loop_
_entity.id
_entity.type
_entity.pdbx_description
1 polymer ?
#
loop_
_entity_poly.entity_id
_entity_poly.type
_entity_poly.pdbx_seq_one_letter_code
_entity_poly.pdbx_strand_id
1 'polypeptide(L)'
;QEKLDEKKKFYVDSGQPAKFYQEYMMEVQSAEDSIFNMRHINYWDGMFKTDGDFAFLQIDGQEIPVNPYLGVDPATDSERRESDYSVIIAIAVDENNTVYVLDYLRQRGLPVLGIPGEEKKGIVDHIFEYNSIFKPRITVIEDTTMSRPVFQSITSEMRRRNDFSVKAKAEKPGTRMSKRDRIQEIMAQRFAIGAVKIKKSHYDLQHEIITFGSRM
;
A
#
# COMPACT_ATOMS: atom_id res chain seq x y z
N GLN A 1 2.93 -12.72 -20.88
CA GLN A 1 2.58 -12.16 -19.58
C GLN A 1 1.65 -13.11 -18.83
N GLU A 2 0.51 -13.48 -19.38
CA GLU A 2 -0.53 -14.34 -18.75
C GLU A 2 0.03 -15.65 -18.17
N LYS A 3 0.87 -16.38 -18.92
CA LYS A 3 1.52 -17.61 -18.43
C LYS A 3 2.49 -17.38 -17.27
N LEU A 4 3.12 -16.21 -17.20
CA LEU A 4 4.03 -15.86 -16.11
C LEU A 4 3.22 -15.55 -14.83
N ASP A 5 2.08 -14.89 -14.99
CA ASP A 5 1.19 -14.54 -13.90
C ASP A 5 0.51 -15.80 -13.31
N GLU A 6 0.13 -16.78 -14.15
CA GLU A 6 -0.36 -18.07 -13.68
C GLU A 6 0.69 -18.85 -12.88
N LYS A 7 1.95 -18.86 -13.33
CA LYS A 7 3.05 -19.50 -12.60
C LYS A 7 3.34 -18.78 -11.29
N LYS A 8 3.37 -17.43 -11.30
CA LYS A 8 3.53 -16.64 -10.09
C LYS A 8 2.45 -17.00 -9.06
N LYS A 9 1.19 -17.05 -9.50
CA LYS A 9 0.07 -17.46 -8.65
C LYS A 9 0.26 -18.85 -8.06
N PHE A 10 0.66 -19.83 -8.87
CA PHE A 10 0.91 -21.21 -8.41
C PHE A 10 1.96 -21.27 -7.29
N TYR A 11 3.10 -20.55 -7.45
CA TYR A 11 4.15 -20.55 -6.44
C TYR A 11 3.74 -19.81 -5.16
N VAL A 12 2.92 -18.77 -5.27
CA VAL A 12 2.37 -18.08 -4.09
C VAL A 12 1.38 -18.96 -3.34
N ASP A 13 0.45 -19.60 -4.05
CA ASP A 13 -0.56 -20.49 -3.46
C ASP A 13 0.07 -21.73 -2.81
N SER A 14 1.22 -22.18 -3.33
CA SER A 14 2.03 -23.26 -2.74
C SER A 14 2.94 -22.82 -1.58
N GLY A 15 2.93 -21.53 -1.20
CA GLY A 15 3.76 -21.01 -0.14
C GLY A 15 5.25 -20.87 -0.49
N GLN A 16 5.59 -20.88 -1.78
CA GLN A 16 6.98 -20.81 -2.28
C GLN A 16 7.22 -19.64 -3.26
N PRO A 17 6.77 -18.41 -2.98
CA PRO A 17 6.94 -17.29 -3.91
C PRO A 17 8.41 -16.94 -4.17
N ALA A 18 9.31 -17.12 -3.18
CA ALA A 18 10.76 -16.93 -3.36
C ALA A 18 11.31 -17.79 -4.50
N LYS A 19 10.79 -19.01 -4.66
CA LYS A 19 11.19 -19.93 -5.71
C LYS A 19 10.78 -19.44 -7.10
N PHE A 20 9.61 -18.81 -7.22
CA PHE A 20 9.21 -18.16 -8.47
C PHE A 20 10.20 -17.06 -8.88
N TYR A 21 10.57 -16.19 -7.96
CA TYR A 21 11.50 -15.10 -8.25
C TYR A 21 12.90 -15.63 -8.56
N GLN A 22 13.35 -16.67 -7.88
CA GLN A 22 14.63 -17.33 -8.17
C GLN A 22 14.63 -17.99 -9.56
N GLU A 23 13.58 -18.72 -9.92
CA GLU A 23 13.54 -19.50 -11.16
C GLU A 23 13.20 -18.65 -12.40
N TYR A 24 12.31 -17.65 -12.26
CA TYR A 24 11.80 -16.90 -13.40
C TYR A 24 12.31 -15.46 -13.48
N MET A 25 12.72 -14.87 -12.36
CA MET A 25 13.23 -13.50 -12.32
C MET A 25 14.74 -13.42 -12.10
N MET A 26 15.43 -14.57 -11.93
CA MET A 26 16.86 -14.67 -11.63
C MET A 26 17.30 -13.89 -10.37
N GLU A 27 16.39 -13.68 -9.43
CA GLU A 27 16.67 -13.01 -8.17
C GLU A 27 17.01 -14.06 -7.09
N VAL A 28 18.27 -14.09 -6.67
CA VAL A 28 18.71 -14.94 -5.55
C VAL A 28 18.32 -14.25 -4.24
N GLN A 29 17.46 -14.91 -3.48
CA GLN A 29 17.10 -14.45 -2.12
C GLN A 29 17.72 -15.38 -1.09
N SER A 30 18.67 -14.88 -0.30
CA SER A 30 19.12 -15.59 0.89
C SER A 30 18.09 -15.33 2.02
N ALA A 31 17.47 -16.39 2.51
CA ALA A 31 16.48 -16.28 3.59
C ALA A 31 17.10 -15.80 4.92
N GLU A 32 18.42 -15.85 5.05
CA GLU A 32 19.15 -15.52 6.27
C GLU A 32 19.36 -13.99 6.45
N ASP A 33 19.38 -13.22 5.35
CA ASP A 33 19.61 -11.76 5.38
C ASP A 33 18.33 -10.93 5.31
N SER A 34 17.17 -11.56 5.19
CA SER A 34 15.89 -10.87 5.06
C SER A 34 15.39 -10.41 6.44
N ILE A 35 15.05 -9.11 6.55
CA ILE A 35 14.42 -8.51 7.73
C ILE A 35 13.05 -9.15 7.99
N PHE A 36 12.35 -9.54 6.93
CA PHE A 36 11.03 -10.18 7.00
C PHE A 36 11.13 -11.65 6.58
N ASN A 37 10.68 -12.54 7.43
CA ASN A 37 10.57 -13.95 7.10
C ASN A 37 9.19 -14.25 6.50
N MET A 38 9.14 -15.06 5.44
CA MET A 38 7.88 -15.54 4.83
C MET A 38 6.88 -16.12 5.84
N ARG A 39 7.39 -16.78 6.89
CA ARG A 39 6.55 -17.38 7.97
C ARG A 39 5.76 -16.33 8.75
N HIS A 40 6.20 -15.07 8.72
CA HIS A 40 5.55 -13.97 9.43
C HIS A 40 4.51 -13.25 8.56
N ILE A 41 4.39 -13.60 7.27
CA ILE A 41 3.34 -13.04 6.43
C ILE A 41 2.03 -13.74 6.72
N ASN A 42 1.11 -13.00 7.31
CA ASN A 42 -0.22 -13.47 7.59
C ASN A 42 -1.20 -12.96 6.53
N TYR A 43 -2.12 -13.83 6.15
CA TYR A 43 -3.12 -13.52 5.14
C TYR A 43 -4.50 -13.35 5.76
N TRP A 44 -5.32 -12.57 5.09
CA TRP A 44 -6.74 -12.51 5.35
C TRP A 44 -7.49 -12.66 4.03
N ASP A 45 -8.67 -13.25 4.13
CA ASP A 45 -9.59 -13.41 3.00
C ASP A 45 -10.97 -12.95 3.44
N GLY A 46 -11.60 -12.11 2.62
CA GLY A 46 -12.87 -11.53 2.95
C GLY A 46 -13.14 -10.24 2.19
N MET A 47 -14.21 -9.56 2.58
CA MET A 47 -14.68 -8.33 1.95
C MET A 47 -14.65 -7.16 2.92
N PHE A 48 -14.23 -6.01 2.42
CA PHE A 48 -14.41 -4.74 3.12
C PHE A 48 -15.77 -4.16 2.74
N LYS A 49 -16.52 -3.68 3.74
CA LYS A 49 -17.83 -3.08 3.57
C LYS A 49 -17.94 -1.81 4.40
N THR A 50 -18.80 -0.90 3.94
CA THR A 50 -19.17 0.32 4.70
C THR A 50 -20.69 0.42 4.79
N ASP A 51 -21.18 0.82 5.96
CA ASP A 51 -22.58 1.16 6.18
C ASP A 51 -22.64 2.52 6.92
N GLY A 52 -23.05 3.56 6.21
CA GLY A 52 -22.95 4.93 6.69
C GLY A 52 -21.50 5.31 7.03
N ASP A 53 -21.28 5.65 8.30
CA ASP A 53 -19.96 6.00 8.86
C ASP A 53 -19.19 4.80 9.44
N PHE A 54 -19.81 3.62 9.42
CA PHE A 54 -19.21 2.39 9.94
C PHE A 54 -18.52 1.63 8.82
N ALA A 55 -17.40 1.01 9.17
CA ALA A 55 -16.67 0.11 8.28
C ALA A 55 -16.39 -1.21 8.99
N PHE A 56 -16.47 -2.30 8.25
CA PHE A 56 -16.22 -3.63 8.77
C PHE A 56 -15.61 -4.56 7.71
N LEU A 57 -14.90 -5.57 8.18
CA LEU A 57 -14.44 -6.68 7.37
C LEU A 57 -15.37 -7.87 7.57
N GLN A 58 -15.82 -8.46 6.49
CA GLN A 58 -16.53 -9.73 6.53
C GLN A 58 -15.54 -10.86 6.25
N ILE A 59 -15.16 -11.59 7.31
CA ILE A 59 -14.18 -12.69 7.25
C ILE A 59 -14.83 -13.92 7.87
N ASP A 60 -14.86 -15.04 7.16
CA ASP A 60 -15.45 -16.32 7.62
C ASP A 60 -16.88 -16.17 8.16
N GLY A 61 -17.66 -15.29 7.57
CA GLY A 61 -19.04 -15.00 7.99
C GLY A 61 -19.19 -14.10 9.22
N GLN A 62 -18.08 -13.65 9.79
CA GLN A 62 -18.08 -12.69 10.91
C GLN A 62 -17.84 -11.26 10.41
N GLU A 63 -18.47 -10.30 11.06
CA GLU A 63 -18.25 -8.88 10.84
C GLU A 63 -17.30 -8.32 11.91
N ILE A 64 -16.15 -7.84 11.46
CA ILE A 64 -15.12 -7.25 12.32
C ILE A 64 -15.15 -5.74 12.11
N PRO A 65 -15.55 -4.94 13.11
CA PRO A 65 -15.51 -3.48 13.01
C PRO A 65 -14.08 -2.98 12.82
N VAL A 66 -13.89 -2.04 11.89
CA VAL A 66 -12.56 -1.52 11.57
C VAL A 66 -12.60 -0.03 11.30
N ASN A 67 -11.44 0.60 11.43
CA ASN A 67 -11.20 1.98 11.03
C ASN A 67 -10.32 2.01 9.77
N PRO A 68 -10.82 2.50 8.63
CA PRO A 68 -10.01 2.59 7.41
C PRO A 68 -9.15 3.86 7.40
N TYR A 69 -7.97 3.73 6.78
CA TYR A 69 -6.98 4.80 6.59
C TYR A 69 -6.34 4.70 5.21
N LEU A 70 -5.87 5.84 4.67
CA LEU A 70 -5.01 5.86 3.50
C LEU A 70 -3.63 6.37 3.89
N GLY A 71 -2.60 5.72 3.36
CA GLY A 71 -1.23 6.23 3.33
C GLY A 71 -0.85 6.59 1.89
N VAL A 72 -0.19 7.72 1.69
CA VAL A 72 0.25 8.20 0.38
C VAL A 72 1.70 8.62 0.47
N ASP A 73 2.55 8.02 -0.37
CA ASP A 73 3.95 8.41 -0.59
C ASP A 73 4.06 8.92 -2.04
N PRO A 74 4.01 10.24 -2.26
CA PRO A 74 4.10 10.81 -3.59
C PRO A 74 5.56 10.88 -4.03
N ALA A 75 5.92 10.16 -5.12
CA ALA A 75 7.22 10.29 -5.73
C ALA A 75 7.38 11.63 -6.47
N THR A 76 8.62 12.11 -6.55
CA THR A 76 8.96 13.22 -7.42
C THR A 76 8.81 12.79 -8.89
N ASP A 77 8.06 13.58 -9.66
CA ASP A 77 7.96 13.43 -11.12
C ASP A 77 9.31 13.84 -11.73
N SER A 78 10.27 12.93 -11.70
CA SER A 78 11.50 13.11 -12.47
C SER A 78 11.31 12.37 -13.79
N GLU A 79 11.46 13.07 -14.91
CA GLU A 79 11.51 12.52 -16.28
C GLU A 79 12.61 11.44 -16.46
N ARG A 80 13.35 11.14 -15.40
CA ARG A 80 14.39 10.12 -15.41
C ARG A 80 13.74 8.73 -15.37
N ARG A 81 14.24 7.80 -16.16
CA ARG A 81 13.83 6.38 -16.22
C ARG A 81 13.90 5.65 -14.87
N GLU A 82 14.51 6.22 -13.86
CA GLU A 82 14.69 5.72 -12.49
C GLU A 82 13.81 6.45 -11.46
N SER A 83 12.71 7.09 -11.89
CA SER A 83 11.80 7.76 -10.94
C SER A 83 11.28 6.76 -9.91
N ASP A 84 11.22 7.20 -8.64
CA ASP A 84 10.62 6.44 -7.55
C ASP A 84 9.15 6.14 -7.82
N TYR A 85 8.61 5.15 -7.13
CA TYR A 85 7.19 4.84 -7.20
C TYR A 85 6.38 5.77 -6.32
N SER A 86 5.30 6.34 -6.86
CA SER A 86 4.23 6.84 -6.02
C SER A 86 3.40 5.67 -5.50
N VAL A 87 3.07 5.70 -4.22
CA VAL A 87 2.33 4.63 -3.56
C VAL A 87 1.11 5.21 -2.85
N ILE A 88 -0.03 4.55 -3.02
CA ILE A 88 -1.22 4.74 -2.20
C ILE A 88 -1.54 3.39 -1.58
N ILE A 89 -1.75 3.33 -0.28
CA ILE A 89 -2.13 2.12 0.43
C ILE A 89 -3.39 2.36 1.26
N ALA A 90 -4.39 1.52 1.09
CA ALA A 90 -5.58 1.48 1.92
C ALA A 90 -5.43 0.39 2.96
N ILE A 91 -5.57 0.74 4.22
CA ILE A 91 -5.55 -0.19 5.35
C ILE A 91 -6.80 -0.04 6.20
N ALA A 92 -7.15 -1.11 6.89
CA ALA A 92 -8.15 -1.10 7.95
C ALA A 92 -7.51 -1.58 9.26
N VAL A 93 -7.93 -1.01 10.39
CA VAL A 93 -7.40 -1.37 11.72
C VAL A 93 -8.56 -1.75 12.62
N ASP A 94 -8.50 -2.94 13.23
CA ASP A 94 -9.49 -3.42 14.19
C ASP A 94 -9.21 -2.93 15.62
N GLU A 95 -10.05 -3.30 16.57
CA GLU A 95 -9.92 -2.95 17.98
C GLU A 95 -8.67 -3.54 18.66
N ASN A 96 -8.13 -4.62 18.11
CA ASN A 96 -6.92 -5.29 18.59
C ASN A 96 -5.64 -4.70 17.95
N ASN A 97 -5.77 -3.58 17.21
CA ASN A 97 -4.69 -2.99 16.43
C ASN A 97 -4.12 -3.91 15.34
N THR A 98 -4.89 -4.89 14.86
CA THR A 98 -4.52 -5.67 13.68
C THR A 98 -4.74 -4.80 12.43
N VAL A 99 -3.73 -4.72 11.60
CA VAL A 99 -3.74 -3.99 10.34
C VAL A 99 -4.06 -4.95 9.19
N TYR A 100 -5.09 -4.65 8.45
CA TYR A 100 -5.47 -5.37 7.24
C TYR A 100 -5.19 -4.48 6.02
N VAL A 101 -4.32 -4.91 5.13
CA VAL A 101 -4.10 -4.21 3.86
C VAL A 101 -5.28 -4.55 2.95
N LEU A 102 -6.07 -3.52 2.61
CA LEU A 102 -7.27 -3.65 1.78
C LEU A 102 -6.91 -3.68 0.30
N ASP A 103 -6.10 -2.69 -0.10
CA ASP A 103 -5.66 -2.48 -1.48
C ASP A 103 -4.44 -1.55 -1.51
N TYR A 104 -3.73 -1.51 -2.64
CA TYR A 104 -2.65 -0.55 -2.86
C TYR A 104 -2.47 -0.25 -4.35
N LEU A 105 -2.03 0.97 -4.63
CA LEU A 105 -1.52 1.40 -5.92
C LEU A 105 -0.02 1.66 -5.79
N ARG A 106 0.77 1.15 -6.74
CA ARG A 106 2.20 1.41 -6.85
C ARG A 106 2.54 1.67 -8.31
N GLN A 107 2.84 2.90 -8.64
CA GLN A 107 3.05 3.29 -10.03
C GLN A 107 4.15 4.36 -10.16
N ARG A 108 4.97 4.25 -11.20
CA ARG A 108 5.95 5.28 -11.58
C ARG A 108 5.33 6.33 -12.49
N GLY A 109 5.85 7.56 -12.42
CA GLY A 109 5.46 8.64 -13.33
C GLY A 109 3.98 9.02 -13.22
N LEU A 110 3.42 8.96 -12.01
CA LEU A 110 2.09 9.50 -11.74
C LEU A 110 2.18 11.03 -11.69
N PRO A 111 1.43 11.76 -12.53
CA PRO A 111 1.30 13.21 -12.37
C PRO A 111 0.51 13.53 -11.09
N VAL A 112 0.58 14.78 -10.63
CA VAL A 112 -0.22 15.22 -9.49
C VAL A 112 -1.72 15.13 -9.81
N LEU A 113 -2.12 15.59 -11.00
CA LEU A 113 -3.48 15.49 -11.54
C LEU A 113 -3.43 14.85 -12.91
N GLY A 114 -4.45 14.07 -13.24
CA GLY A 114 -4.66 13.60 -14.60
C GLY A 114 -4.99 14.74 -15.57
N ILE A 115 -4.73 14.54 -16.84
CA ILE A 115 -5.08 15.51 -17.88
C ILE A 115 -6.53 15.26 -18.29
N PRO A 116 -7.42 16.28 -18.24
CA PRO A 116 -8.79 16.14 -18.69
C PRO A 116 -8.88 15.64 -20.14
N GLY A 117 -9.61 14.54 -20.36
CA GLY A 117 -9.74 13.91 -21.66
C GLY A 117 -8.71 12.82 -21.97
N GLU A 118 -7.72 12.61 -21.12
CA GLU A 118 -6.81 11.47 -21.16
C GLU A 118 -7.22 10.39 -20.16
N GLU A 119 -6.92 9.12 -20.48
CA GLU A 119 -7.19 8.00 -19.55
C GLU A 119 -6.24 7.98 -18.34
N LYS A 120 -5.12 8.72 -18.42
CA LYS A 120 -4.09 8.72 -17.38
C LYS A 120 -4.53 9.57 -16.19
N LYS A 121 -4.88 8.88 -15.08
CA LYS A 121 -5.18 9.50 -13.78
C LYS A 121 -3.90 10.00 -13.11
N GLY A 122 -4.03 11.08 -12.31
CA GLY A 122 -2.99 11.53 -11.38
C GLY A 122 -3.15 10.96 -9.98
N ILE A 123 -2.16 11.23 -9.11
CA ILE A 123 -2.19 10.73 -7.74
C ILE A 123 -3.41 11.26 -6.95
N VAL A 124 -3.81 12.50 -7.20
CA VAL A 124 -4.99 13.11 -6.56
C VAL A 124 -6.28 12.45 -7.03
N ASP A 125 -6.39 12.08 -8.31
CA ASP A 125 -7.56 11.35 -8.81
C ASP A 125 -7.70 10.01 -8.13
N HIS A 126 -6.60 9.28 -7.93
CA HIS A 126 -6.59 8.03 -7.19
C HIS A 126 -6.91 8.22 -5.70
N ILE A 127 -6.46 9.32 -5.07
CA ILE A 127 -6.83 9.63 -3.68
C ILE A 127 -8.35 9.78 -3.57
N PHE A 128 -9.02 10.50 -4.48
CA PHE A 128 -10.48 10.62 -4.48
C PHE A 128 -11.18 9.28 -4.75
N GLU A 129 -10.65 8.47 -5.66
CA GLU A 129 -11.18 7.14 -5.94
C GLU A 129 -11.11 6.24 -4.71
N TYR A 130 -9.94 6.14 -4.08
CA TYR A 130 -9.75 5.37 -2.85
C TYR A 130 -10.59 5.92 -1.69
N ASN A 131 -10.71 7.24 -1.59
CA ASN A 131 -11.57 7.88 -0.59
C ASN A 131 -13.04 7.49 -0.77
N SER A 132 -13.53 7.43 -2.00
CA SER A 132 -14.92 7.03 -2.27
C SER A 132 -15.19 5.56 -1.95
N ILE A 133 -14.21 4.67 -2.19
CA ILE A 133 -14.32 3.22 -1.96
C ILE A 133 -14.18 2.88 -0.48
N PHE A 134 -13.12 3.39 0.15
CA PHE A 134 -12.73 2.97 1.49
C PHE A 134 -13.21 3.90 2.61
N LYS A 135 -13.67 5.11 2.29
CA LYS A 135 -14.14 6.14 3.24
C LYS A 135 -13.18 6.29 4.45
N PRO A 136 -11.89 6.57 4.22
CA PRO A 136 -10.89 6.58 5.27
C PRO A 136 -11.17 7.67 6.30
N ARG A 137 -10.90 7.40 7.56
CA ARG A 137 -10.98 8.42 8.63
C ARG A 137 -10.01 9.56 8.37
N ILE A 138 -8.87 9.25 7.80
CA ILE A 138 -7.85 10.22 7.41
C ILE A 138 -6.95 9.64 6.31
N THR A 139 -6.51 10.51 5.40
CA THR A 139 -5.45 10.26 4.42
C THR A 139 -4.16 10.89 4.91
N VAL A 140 -3.14 10.07 5.17
CA VAL A 140 -1.82 10.54 5.60
C VAL A 140 -0.91 10.60 4.38
N ILE A 141 -0.35 11.78 4.11
CA ILE A 141 0.56 12.01 2.97
C ILE A 141 1.95 12.25 3.54
N GLU A 142 2.97 11.50 3.07
CA GLU A 142 4.36 11.71 3.49
C GLU A 142 4.80 13.13 3.12
N ASP A 143 5.31 13.88 4.09
CA ASP A 143 5.74 15.28 3.90
C ASP A 143 7.10 15.33 3.17
N THR A 144 7.00 15.36 1.85
CA THR A 144 8.12 15.49 0.90
C THR A 144 7.98 16.80 0.13
N THR A 145 8.90 17.07 -0.78
CA THR A 145 8.78 18.23 -1.69
C THR A 145 7.51 18.19 -2.54
N MET A 146 6.96 16.99 -2.79
CA MET A 146 5.74 16.78 -3.58
C MET A 146 4.45 16.87 -2.76
N SER A 147 4.51 16.84 -1.44
CA SER A 147 3.31 16.90 -0.60
C SER A 147 2.54 18.21 -0.79
N ARG A 148 3.22 19.34 -0.90
CA ARG A 148 2.57 20.67 -1.08
C ARG A 148 1.74 20.76 -2.38
N PRO A 149 2.26 20.44 -3.58
CA PRO A 149 1.46 20.37 -4.79
C PRO A 149 0.26 19.44 -4.68
N VAL A 150 0.43 18.26 -4.06
CA VAL A 150 -0.66 17.29 -3.86
C VAL A 150 -1.76 17.90 -2.97
N PHE A 151 -1.42 18.53 -1.86
CA PHE A 151 -2.40 19.19 -0.97
C PHE A 151 -3.15 20.33 -1.66
N GLN A 152 -2.44 21.18 -2.41
CA GLN A 152 -3.07 22.26 -3.16
C GLN A 152 -4.06 21.72 -4.20
N SER A 153 -3.67 20.65 -4.90
CA SER A 153 -4.52 19.99 -5.89
C SER A 153 -5.73 19.30 -5.24
N ILE A 154 -5.57 18.63 -4.10
CA ILE A 154 -6.70 18.07 -3.33
C ILE A 154 -7.70 19.18 -3.00
N THR A 155 -7.23 20.31 -2.46
CA THR A 155 -8.10 21.44 -2.08
C THR A 155 -8.85 22.02 -3.29
N SER A 156 -8.20 22.13 -4.42
CA SER A 156 -8.80 22.61 -5.66
C SER A 156 -9.82 21.62 -6.21
N GLU A 157 -9.50 20.32 -6.20
CA GLU A 157 -10.37 19.26 -6.65
C GLU A 157 -11.60 19.07 -5.74
N MET A 158 -11.48 19.22 -4.43
CA MET A 158 -12.61 19.25 -3.51
C MET A 158 -13.66 20.28 -3.94
N ARG A 159 -13.20 21.50 -4.27
CA ARG A 159 -14.09 22.58 -4.73
C ARG A 159 -14.68 22.28 -6.10
N ARG A 160 -13.85 21.81 -7.04
CA ARG A 160 -14.29 21.50 -8.41
C ARG A 160 -15.32 20.36 -8.45
N ARG A 161 -15.12 19.33 -7.63
CA ARG A 161 -16.01 18.16 -7.53
C ARG A 161 -17.17 18.39 -6.58
N ASN A 162 -17.18 19.48 -5.83
CA ASN A 162 -18.07 19.70 -4.69
C ASN A 162 -18.08 18.52 -3.71
N ASP A 163 -16.89 17.94 -3.50
CA ASP A 163 -16.66 16.80 -2.61
C ASP A 163 -15.62 17.16 -1.56
N PHE A 164 -16.05 17.31 -0.32
CA PHE A 164 -15.22 17.69 0.84
C PHE A 164 -14.97 16.50 1.77
N SER A 165 -15.15 15.29 1.31
CA SER A 165 -15.00 14.07 2.11
C SER A 165 -13.54 13.70 2.38
N VAL A 166 -12.58 14.16 1.55
CA VAL A 166 -11.16 13.85 1.72
C VAL A 166 -10.58 14.61 2.92
N LYS A 167 -10.20 13.88 3.96
CA LYS A 167 -9.52 14.41 5.15
C LYS A 167 -8.05 14.07 5.07
N ALA A 168 -7.21 14.99 4.60
CA ALA A 168 -5.79 14.75 4.41
C ALA A 168 -4.92 15.53 5.41
N LYS A 169 -3.82 14.90 5.87
CA LYS A 169 -2.76 15.54 6.65
C LYS A 169 -1.38 15.17 6.12
N ALA A 170 -0.43 16.09 6.22
CA ALA A 170 0.98 15.79 6.01
C ALA A 170 1.60 15.20 7.29
N GLU A 171 2.46 14.21 7.11
CA GLU A 171 3.22 13.62 8.21
C GLU A 171 4.70 13.54 7.84
N LYS A 172 5.54 14.16 8.65
CA LYS A 172 6.99 14.08 8.45
C LYS A 172 7.49 12.70 8.87
N PRO A 173 8.28 12.03 8.02
CA PRO A 173 8.95 10.83 8.46
C PRO A 173 9.84 11.17 9.67
N GLY A 174 9.78 10.34 10.71
CA GLY A 174 10.61 10.53 11.91
C GLY A 174 12.09 10.62 11.56
N THR A 175 12.78 11.66 11.99
CA THR A 175 14.16 11.96 11.60
C THR A 175 15.22 11.28 12.48
N ARG A 176 14.82 10.65 13.59
CA ARG A 176 15.75 10.03 14.56
C ARG A 176 16.34 8.69 14.11
N MET A 177 15.69 8.04 13.15
CA MET A 177 16.08 6.71 12.67
C MET A 177 16.05 6.70 11.15
N SER A 178 16.89 5.88 10.51
CA SER A 178 16.82 5.65 9.07
C SER A 178 15.47 5.03 8.68
N LYS A 179 15.05 5.20 7.42
CA LYS A 179 13.82 4.54 6.89
C LYS A 179 13.90 3.02 7.10
N ARG A 180 15.08 2.44 6.88
CA ARG A 180 15.32 0.99 7.06
C ARG A 180 15.11 0.57 8.51
N ASP A 181 15.72 1.27 9.46
CA ASP A 181 15.63 0.92 10.89
C ASP A 181 14.19 1.05 11.40
N ARG A 182 13.47 2.11 11.00
CA ARG A 182 12.04 2.27 11.34
C ARG A 182 11.20 1.11 10.84
N ILE A 183 11.39 0.70 9.59
CA ILE A 183 10.65 -0.42 9.01
C ILE A 183 11.02 -1.71 9.73
N GLN A 184 12.31 -1.92 10.02
CA GLN A 184 12.77 -3.10 10.73
C GLN A 184 12.21 -3.17 12.15
N GLU A 185 12.32 -2.12 12.95
CA GLU A 185 11.87 -2.14 14.34
C GLU A 185 10.35 -2.20 14.48
N ILE A 186 9.62 -1.43 13.66
CA ILE A 186 8.18 -1.30 13.82
C ILE A 186 7.44 -2.40 13.04
N MET A 187 7.79 -2.58 11.76
CA MET A 187 7.01 -3.45 10.89
C MET A 187 7.37 -4.92 11.06
N ALA A 188 8.68 -5.27 11.19
CA ALA A 188 9.07 -6.67 11.33
C ALA A 188 8.47 -7.30 12.59
N GLN A 189 8.45 -6.56 13.70
CA GLN A 189 7.82 -7.02 14.92
C GLN A 189 6.31 -7.25 14.74
N ARG A 190 5.61 -6.31 14.09
CA ARG A 190 4.17 -6.42 13.85
C ARG A 190 3.83 -7.59 12.92
N PHE A 191 4.64 -7.85 11.91
CA PHE A 191 4.50 -9.04 11.07
C PHE A 191 4.74 -10.32 11.85
N ALA A 192 5.79 -10.36 12.69
CA ALA A 192 6.14 -11.53 13.49
C ALA A 192 5.03 -11.97 14.45
N ILE A 193 4.29 -11.02 15.04
CA ILE A 193 3.17 -11.31 15.94
C ILE A 193 1.82 -11.46 15.22
N GLY A 194 1.80 -11.40 13.87
CA GLY A 194 0.57 -11.51 13.08
C GLY A 194 -0.34 -10.28 13.11
N ALA A 195 0.15 -9.14 13.60
CA ALA A 195 -0.61 -7.90 13.69
C ALA A 195 -0.71 -7.15 12.35
N VAL A 196 -0.12 -7.67 11.27
CA VAL A 196 -0.31 -7.17 9.90
C VAL A 196 -0.73 -8.33 9.02
N LYS A 197 -1.84 -8.16 8.31
CA LYS A 197 -2.40 -9.14 7.39
C LYS A 197 -2.57 -8.53 6.00
N ILE A 198 -2.18 -9.26 4.97
CA ILE A 198 -2.29 -8.86 3.57
C ILE A 198 -3.17 -9.86 2.81
N LYS A 199 -3.64 -9.52 1.63
CA LYS A 199 -4.33 -10.50 0.77
C LYS A 199 -3.31 -11.36 0.03
N LYS A 200 -3.65 -12.62 -0.22
CA LYS A 200 -2.82 -13.52 -1.05
C LYS A 200 -2.60 -12.95 -2.45
N SER A 201 -3.54 -12.19 -2.99
CA SER A 201 -3.45 -11.54 -4.30
C SER A 201 -2.47 -10.35 -4.35
N HIS A 202 -1.98 -9.86 -3.21
CA HIS A 202 -1.02 -8.75 -3.15
C HIS A 202 0.43 -9.22 -3.40
N TYR A 203 0.67 -9.83 -4.56
CA TYR A 203 1.94 -10.49 -4.89
C TYR A 203 3.16 -9.55 -4.86
N ASP A 204 3.04 -8.37 -5.46
CA ASP A 204 4.15 -7.43 -5.52
C ASP A 204 4.48 -6.86 -4.13
N LEU A 205 3.45 -6.63 -3.29
CA LEU A 205 3.65 -6.22 -1.91
C LEU A 205 4.36 -7.31 -1.10
N GLN A 206 3.97 -8.58 -1.27
CA GLN A 206 4.65 -9.72 -0.64
C GLN A 206 6.12 -9.76 -1.03
N HIS A 207 6.38 -9.62 -2.33
CA HIS A 207 7.75 -9.61 -2.84
C HIS A 207 8.57 -8.47 -2.23
N GLU A 208 8.04 -7.26 -2.18
CA GLU A 208 8.74 -6.11 -1.58
C GLU A 208 9.03 -6.31 -0.09
N ILE A 209 8.07 -6.86 0.66
CA ILE A 209 8.26 -7.18 2.08
C ILE A 209 9.42 -8.17 2.25
N ILE A 210 9.43 -9.26 1.48
CA ILE A 210 10.43 -10.32 1.61
C ILE A 210 11.82 -9.84 1.19
N THR A 211 11.89 -9.02 0.13
CA THR A 211 13.17 -8.51 -0.40
C THR A 211 13.66 -7.26 0.33
N PHE A 212 12.86 -6.72 1.23
CA PHE A 212 13.24 -5.52 1.97
C PHE A 212 14.51 -5.79 2.82
N GLY A 213 15.56 -5.03 2.53
CA GLY A 213 16.86 -5.15 3.20
C GLY A 213 17.82 -6.13 2.54
N SER A 214 17.39 -6.94 1.57
CA SER A 214 18.26 -7.86 0.83
C SER A 214 19.02 -7.20 -0.33
N ARG A 215 18.65 -5.98 -0.70
CA ARG A 215 19.34 -5.21 -1.75
C ARG A 215 20.44 -4.35 -1.11
N MET A 216 21.66 -4.83 -1.16
CA MET A 216 22.86 -4.00 -1.11
C MET A 216 23.49 -3.97 -2.49
#